data_d906cd675373e4d9c5122c19282c9470
#
_entry.id   d906cd675373e4d9c5122c19282c9470
#
_cell.length_a   1.000
_cell.length_b   1.000
_cell.length_c   1.000
_cell.angle_alpha   90.00
_cell.angle_beta   90.00
_cell.angle_gamma   90.00
#
_symmetry.space_group_name_H-M   'P 1'
#
loop_
_entity.id
_entity.type
_entity.pdbx_description
1 polymer ?
#
loop_
_entity_poly.entity_id
_entity_poly.type
_entity_poly.pdbx_seq_one_letter_code
_entity_poly.pdbx_strand_id
1 'polypeptide(L)'
;PMMVMQNLYPIQGKPCWSAQFLIAQVNNSGNYDIELQYDEKQKNGKPFSCQCWTMKAGRRIDGMVVDMDMADAEGWTKKNGSKWKTMPQLMLRYRAASFFARLNCPELTMGLYTKEEIIDGDFKEYPLETMQEQVEKEISNGANSEDFESAAVEPEFMEDEE
;
A
#
# COMPACT_ATOMS: atom_id res chain seq x y z
N PRO A 1 -9.00 -6.81 -18.10
CA PRO A 1 -7.53 -6.95 -18.07
C PRO A 1 -6.79 -5.70 -18.55
N MET A 2 -7.22 -5.05 -19.65
CA MET A 2 -6.55 -3.86 -20.21
C MET A 2 -6.53 -2.67 -19.25
N MET A 3 -7.60 -2.38 -18.54
CA MET A 3 -7.66 -1.26 -17.58
C MET A 3 -6.65 -1.38 -16.44
N VAL A 4 -6.39 -2.59 -15.96
CA VAL A 4 -5.43 -2.84 -14.89
C VAL A 4 -4.01 -2.54 -15.38
N MET A 5 -3.65 -3.00 -16.59
CA MET A 5 -2.31 -2.79 -17.14
C MET A 5 -1.99 -1.31 -17.42
N GLN A 6 -3.00 -0.49 -17.72
CA GLN A 6 -2.83 0.94 -17.96
C GLN A 6 -2.64 1.78 -16.68
N ASN A 7 -3.02 1.23 -15.51
CA ASN A 7 -2.99 1.91 -14.24
C ASN A 7 -1.99 1.32 -13.23
N LEU A 8 -1.28 0.26 -13.64
CA LEU A 8 -0.21 -0.35 -12.88
C LEU A 8 1.13 0.20 -13.38
N TYR A 9 1.84 0.92 -12.54
CA TYR A 9 3.11 1.56 -12.87
C TYR A 9 4.24 0.87 -12.13
N PRO A 10 5.29 0.39 -12.82
CA PRO A 10 6.52 -0.01 -12.15
C PRO A 10 7.32 1.25 -11.80
N ILE A 11 7.45 1.56 -10.52
CA ILE A 11 8.29 2.64 -10.02
C ILE A 11 9.30 2.01 -9.07
N GLN A 12 10.59 2.24 -9.35
CA GLN A 12 11.68 1.66 -8.57
C GLN A 12 11.52 0.12 -8.40
N GLY A 13 11.18 -0.58 -9.48
CA GLY A 13 10.97 -2.02 -9.48
C GLY A 13 9.71 -2.51 -8.73
N LYS A 14 8.93 -1.62 -8.12
CA LYS A 14 7.70 -1.96 -7.39
C LYS A 14 6.46 -1.64 -8.22
N PRO A 15 5.51 -2.58 -8.35
CA PRO A 15 4.22 -2.27 -8.95
C PRO A 15 3.45 -1.33 -8.03
N CYS A 16 2.84 -0.29 -8.58
CA CYS A 16 2.01 0.65 -7.85
C CYS A 16 0.79 1.08 -8.66
N TRP A 17 -0.30 1.38 -7.95
CA TRP A 17 -1.50 1.93 -8.57
C TRP A 17 -1.38 3.44 -8.80
N SER A 18 -2.12 3.99 -9.76
CA SER A 18 -2.41 5.41 -9.73
C SER A 18 -3.43 5.71 -8.62
N ALA A 19 -3.31 6.85 -7.94
CA ALA A 19 -4.31 7.25 -6.94
C ALA A 19 -5.70 7.39 -7.56
N GLN A 20 -5.79 7.85 -8.80
CA GLN A 20 -7.05 7.95 -9.56
C GLN A 20 -7.69 6.58 -9.78
N PHE A 21 -6.92 5.57 -10.14
CA PHE A 21 -7.44 4.21 -10.31
C PHE A 21 -7.95 3.63 -9.00
N LEU A 22 -7.21 3.83 -7.91
CA LEU A 22 -7.63 3.39 -6.58
C LEU A 22 -8.94 4.04 -6.15
N ILE A 23 -9.10 5.36 -6.35
CA ILE A 23 -10.35 6.08 -6.09
C ILE A 23 -11.50 5.48 -6.92
N ALA A 24 -11.26 5.24 -8.22
CA ALA A 24 -12.26 4.63 -9.10
C ALA A 24 -12.64 3.21 -8.64
N GLN A 25 -11.67 2.41 -8.19
CA GLN A 25 -11.94 1.06 -7.65
C GLN A 25 -12.81 1.11 -6.39
N VAL A 26 -12.52 2.02 -5.46
CA VAL A 26 -13.34 2.21 -4.25
C VAL A 26 -14.76 2.63 -4.61
N ASN A 27 -14.91 3.62 -5.50
CA ASN A 27 -16.21 4.14 -5.91
C ASN A 27 -17.06 3.08 -6.65
N ASN A 28 -16.42 2.22 -7.44
CA ASN A 28 -17.09 1.17 -8.21
C ASN A 28 -17.20 -0.17 -7.49
N SER A 29 -16.70 -0.29 -6.27
CA SER A 29 -16.68 -1.57 -5.53
C SER A 29 -18.06 -2.10 -5.14
N GLY A 30 -19.05 -1.22 -5.08
CA GLY A 30 -20.39 -1.55 -4.56
C GLY A 30 -20.44 -1.75 -3.04
N ASN A 31 -19.34 -1.53 -2.33
CA ASN A 31 -19.25 -1.70 -0.88
C ASN A 31 -19.79 -0.50 -0.10
N TYR A 32 -20.02 0.63 -0.77
CA TYR A 32 -20.40 1.90 -0.17
C TYR A 32 -21.65 2.48 -0.83
N ASP A 33 -22.42 3.22 -0.06
CA ASP A 33 -23.69 3.82 -0.49
C ASP A 33 -23.48 5.02 -1.41
N ILE A 34 -22.34 5.73 -1.25
CA ILE A 34 -21.95 6.89 -2.05
C ILE A 34 -20.46 6.82 -2.40
N GLU A 35 -20.07 7.54 -3.44
CA GLU A 35 -18.67 7.75 -3.79
C GLU A 35 -17.90 8.45 -2.69
N LEU A 36 -16.57 8.33 -2.72
CA LEU A 36 -15.66 9.02 -1.79
C LEU A 36 -15.89 10.54 -1.81
N GLN A 37 -16.09 11.10 -0.63
CA GLN A 37 -16.26 12.51 -0.40
C GLN A 37 -15.03 13.07 0.34
N TYR A 38 -14.84 14.39 0.29
CA TYR A 38 -13.66 15.04 0.84
C TYR A 38 -14.04 16.27 1.64
N ASP A 39 -13.72 16.25 2.94
CA ASP A 39 -13.83 17.41 3.81
C ASP A 39 -12.48 18.12 3.83
N GLU A 40 -12.45 19.32 3.27
CA GLU A 40 -11.23 20.13 3.13
C GLU A 40 -11.26 21.33 4.06
N LYS A 41 -10.12 21.63 4.68
CA LYS A 41 -9.93 22.84 5.49
C LYS A 41 -8.82 23.68 4.89
N GLN A 42 -8.97 25.00 5.05
CA GLN A 42 -7.97 25.97 4.65
C GLN A 42 -7.39 26.67 5.87
N LYS A 43 -6.14 27.06 5.77
CA LYS A 43 -5.42 27.89 6.75
C LYS A 43 -4.79 29.04 6.01
N ASN A 44 -5.12 30.27 6.38
CA ASN A 44 -4.64 31.50 5.71
C ASN A 44 -4.92 31.53 4.18
N GLY A 45 -6.11 31.06 3.77
CA GLY A 45 -6.54 31.04 2.38
C GLY A 45 -5.83 29.97 1.50
N LYS A 46 -5.06 29.06 2.10
CA LYS A 46 -4.39 27.96 1.40
C LYS A 46 -4.95 26.60 1.84
N PRO A 47 -4.98 25.59 0.96
CA PRO A 47 -5.34 24.23 1.35
C PRO A 47 -4.44 23.76 2.49
N PHE A 48 -5.05 23.26 3.56
CA PHE A 48 -4.31 22.83 4.75
C PHE A 48 -4.52 21.36 5.09
N SER A 49 -5.77 20.89 5.10
CA SER A 49 -6.05 19.48 5.41
C SER A 49 -7.19 18.91 4.58
N CYS A 50 -7.22 17.60 4.45
CA CYS A 50 -8.24 16.85 3.77
C CYS A 50 -8.54 15.57 4.55
N GLN A 51 -9.83 15.25 4.69
CA GLN A 51 -10.30 13.98 5.20
C GLN A 51 -11.18 13.32 4.14
N CYS A 52 -10.87 12.10 3.78
CA CYS A 52 -11.70 11.30 2.89
C CYS A 52 -12.76 10.56 3.72
N TRP A 53 -14.00 10.49 3.24
CA TRP A 53 -15.07 9.78 3.89
C TRP A 53 -16.09 9.25 2.87
N THR A 54 -16.93 8.31 3.31
CA THR A 54 -18.07 7.80 2.53
C THR A 54 -19.18 7.32 3.45
N MET A 55 -20.24 6.74 2.89
CA MET A 55 -21.35 6.13 3.64
C MET A 55 -21.39 4.62 3.40
N LYS A 56 -21.67 3.87 4.45
CA LYS A 56 -21.91 2.42 4.37
C LYS A 56 -23.07 2.03 5.27
N ALA A 57 -24.11 1.44 4.70
CA ALA A 57 -25.34 1.08 5.41
C ALA A 57 -25.91 2.26 6.23
N GLY A 58 -25.97 3.45 5.63
CA GLY A 58 -26.48 4.67 6.24
C GLY A 58 -25.58 5.29 7.32
N ARG A 59 -24.39 4.75 7.55
CA ARG A 59 -23.39 5.29 8.51
C ARG A 59 -22.21 5.92 7.78
N ARG A 60 -21.76 7.06 8.28
CA ARG A 60 -20.55 7.70 7.79
C ARG A 60 -19.32 6.92 8.25
N ILE A 61 -18.44 6.64 7.30
CA ILE A 61 -17.12 6.04 7.53
C ILE A 61 -16.07 7.11 7.21
N ASP A 62 -15.37 7.54 8.23
CA ASP A 62 -14.32 8.55 8.10
C ASP A 62 -12.94 7.89 7.89
N GLY A 63 -12.17 8.46 6.98
CA GLY A 63 -10.76 8.16 6.83
C GLY A 63 -9.89 9.02 7.76
N MET A 64 -8.59 8.82 7.67
CA MET A 64 -7.62 9.62 8.40
C MET A 64 -7.54 11.05 7.84
N VAL A 65 -7.37 12.03 8.72
CA VAL A 65 -7.09 13.40 8.30
C VAL A 65 -5.63 13.48 7.86
N VAL A 66 -5.43 14.02 6.68
CA VAL A 66 -4.10 14.35 6.13
C VAL A 66 -3.96 15.85 6.07
N ASP A 67 -2.85 16.39 6.56
CA ASP A 67 -2.61 17.82 6.57
C ASP A 67 -1.19 18.18 6.08
N MET A 68 -0.96 19.47 5.88
CA MET A 68 0.31 19.97 5.39
C MET A 68 1.43 19.87 6.43
N ASP A 69 1.10 19.89 7.73
CA ASP A 69 2.08 19.71 8.81
C ASP A 69 2.60 18.27 8.79
N MET A 70 1.73 17.28 8.53
CA MET A 70 2.11 15.89 8.29
C MET A 70 3.00 15.77 7.04
N ALA A 71 2.62 16.42 5.93
CA ALA A 71 3.40 16.39 4.70
C ALA A 71 4.82 17.00 4.87
N ASP A 72 4.95 18.02 5.71
CA ASP A 72 6.23 18.63 6.06
C ASP A 72 7.06 17.75 7.00
N ALA A 73 6.44 17.12 7.98
CA ALA A 73 7.09 16.22 8.92
C ALA A 73 7.64 14.96 8.22
N GLU A 74 6.85 14.39 7.31
CA GLU A 74 7.24 13.23 6.48
C GLU A 74 8.20 13.60 5.33
N GLY A 75 8.49 14.89 5.14
CA GLY A 75 9.42 15.35 4.12
C GLY A 75 8.88 15.37 2.69
N TRP A 76 7.58 15.10 2.47
CA TRP A 76 6.99 15.05 1.13
C TRP A 76 7.07 16.40 0.40
N THR A 77 7.00 17.49 1.15
CA THR A 77 7.14 18.85 0.60
C THR A 77 8.59 19.20 0.26
N LYS A 78 9.57 18.53 0.85
CA LYS A 78 11.00 18.90 0.72
C LYS A 78 11.65 18.36 -0.54
N LYS A 79 11.03 17.37 -1.20
CA LYS A 79 11.58 16.75 -2.40
C LYS A 79 11.63 17.70 -3.58
N ASN A 80 12.64 17.55 -4.41
CA ASN A 80 12.76 18.34 -5.63
C ASN A 80 11.60 18.01 -6.59
N GLY A 81 10.91 19.03 -7.11
CA GLY A 81 9.74 18.87 -7.97
C GLY A 81 8.48 18.38 -7.26
N SER A 82 8.44 18.45 -5.93
CA SER A 82 7.30 17.99 -5.13
C SER A 82 5.97 18.64 -5.54
N LYS A 83 4.99 17.83 -5.87
CA LYS A 83 3.62 18.26 -6.18
C LYS A 83 2.89 18.86 -4.97
N TRP A 84 3.34 18.56 -3.78
CA TRP A 84 2.81 19.14 -2.54
C TRP A 84 2.98 20.67 -2.47
N LYS A 85 3.99 21.21 -3.17
CA LYS A 85 4.20 22.68 -3.28
C LYS A 85 3.35 23.32 -4.38
N THR A 86 3.16 22.63 -5.48
CA THR A 86 2.50 23.18 -6.68
C THR A 86 1.01 22.84 -6.76
N MET A 87 0.60 21.69 -6.22
CA MET A 87 -0.78 21.19 -6.25
C MET A 87 -1.16 20.58 -4.90
N PRO A 88 -1.07 21.32 -3.77
CA PRO A 88 -1.28 20.75 -2.42
C PRO A 88 -2.67 20.16 -2.24
N GLN A 89 -3.72 20.80 -2.76
CA GLN A 89 -5.09 20.30 -2.65
C GLN A 89 -5.27 18.93 -3.29
N LEU A 90 -4.69 18.71 -4.47
CA LEU A 90 -4.75 17.43 -5.17
C LEU A 90 -4.01 16.35 -4.38
N MET A 91 -2.82 16.67 -3.88
CA MET A 91 -2.00 15.73 -3.11
C MET A 91 -2.66 15.35 -1.79
N LEU A 92 -3.29 16.30 -1.09
CA LEU A 92 -4.07 16.04 0.11
C LEU A 92 -5.21 15.05 -0.16
N ARG A 93 -5.97 15.25 -1.25
CA ARG A 93 -7.06 14.33 -1.64
C ARG A 93 -6.53 12.93 -1.97
N TYR A 94 -5.50 12.83 -2.78
CA TYR A 94 -4.91 11.54 -3.17
C TYR A 94 -4.40 10.78 -1.95
N ARG A 95 -3.70 11.45 -1.05
CA ARG A 95 -3.17 10.82 0.16
C ARG A 95 -4.29 10.41 1.12
N ALA A 96 -5.31 11.24 1.31
CA ALA A 96 -6.47 10.91 2.14
C ALA A 96 -7.23 9.70 1.57
N ALA A 97 -7.42 9.63 0.24
CA ALA A 97 -8.07 8.50 -0.41
C ALA A 97 -7.24 7.21 -0.31
N SER A 98 -5.91 7.30 -0.48
CA SER A 98 -5.01 6.14 -0.34
C SER A 98 -5.05 5.56 1.07
N PHE A 99 -5.02 6.41 2.09
CA PHE A 99 -5.12 5.98 3.48
C PHE A 99 -6.49 5.40 3.79
N PHE A 100 -7.56 6.02 3.27
CA PHE A 100 -8.92 5.48 3.40
C PHE A 100 -9.00 4.07 2.82
N ALA A 101 -8.57 3.88 1.58
CA ALA A 101 -8.63 2.61 0.89
C ALA A 101 -7.84 1.52 1.60
N ARG A 102 -6.64 1.85 2.10
CA ARG A 102 -5.77 0.90 2.79
C ARG A 102 -6.36 0.42 4.11
N LEU A 103 -7.05 1.29 4.84
CA LEU A 103 -7.64 0.96 6.14
C LEU A 103 -9.03 0.31 6.02
N ASN A 104 -9.85 0.74 5.06
CA ASN A 104 -11.25 0.36 4.99
C ASN A 104 -11.59 -0.65 3.87
N CYS A 105 -10.72 -0.79 2.87
CA CYS A 105 -10.88 -1.74 1.76
C CYS A 105 -9.52 -2.28 1.27
N PRO A 106 -8.76 -2.95 2.16
CA PRO A 106 -7.43 -3.47 1.84
C PRO A 106 -7.45 -4.48 0.68
N GLU A 107 -8.57 -5.15 0.45
CA GLU A 107 -8.80 -6.06 -0.66
C GLU A 107 -8.69 -5.39 -2.04
N LEU A 108 -8.96 -4.09 -2.12
CA LEU A 108 -8.84 -3.32 -3.37
C LEU A 108 -7.41 -2.82 -3.61
N THR A 109 -6.67 -2.58 -2.55
CA THR A 109 -5.26 -2.14 -2.65
C THR A 109 -4.31 -3.29 -2.97
N MET A 110 -4.68 -4.54 -2.60
CA MET A 110 -3.85 -5.74 -2.75
C MET A 110 -2.44 -5.57 -2.18
N GLY A 111 -2.28 -4.74 -1.13
CA GLY A 111 -0.99 -4.43 -0.54
C GLY A 111 -0.09 -3.50 -1.37
N LEU A 112 -0.55 -3.03 -2.53
CA LEU A 112 0.22 -2.12 -3.37
C LEU A 112 0.07 -0.67 -2.91
N TYR A 113 1.14 0.08 -3.05
CA TYR A 113 1.17 1.53 -2.84
C TYR A 113 0.65 2.27 -4.07
N THR A 114 0.26 3.53 -3.88
CA THR A 114 0.02 4.40 -5.02
C THR A 114 1.33 4.99 -5.54
N LYS A 115 1.33 5.38 -6.81
CA LYS A 115 2.45 6.07 -7.46
C LYS A 115 2.93 7.27 -6.67
N GLU A 116 1.99 8.06 -6.16
CA GLU A 116 2.25 9.27 -5.40
C GLU A 116 2.93 8.93 -4.06
N GLU A 117 2.53 7.82 -3.42
CA GLU A 117 3.16 7.36 -2.17
C GLU A 117 4.60 6.90 -2.39
N ILE A 118 4.87 6.20 -3.48
CA ILE A 118 6.24 5.76 -3.81
C ILE A 118 7.14 6.96 -4.13
N ILE A 119 6.62 7.94 -4.89
CA ILE A 119 7.36 9.16 -5.20
C ILE A 119 7.64 9.99 -3.94
N ASP A 120 6.68 10.08 -3.02
CA ASP A 120 6.82 10.82 -1.77
C ASP A 120 7.69 10.09 -0.72
N GLY A 121 7.67 8.74 -0.71
CA GLY A 121 8.48 7.93 0.19
C GLY A 121 9.95 7.87 -0.20
N ASP A 122 10.85 7.70 0.76
CA ASP A 122 12.26 7.35 0.53
C ASP A 122 12.38 5.82 0.43
N PHE A 123 11.73 5.23 -0.59
CA PHE A 123 11.90 3.82 -0.85
C PHE A 123 13.32 3.59 -1.38
N LYS A 124 14.17 2.95 -0.59
CA LYS A 124 15.47 2.48 -1.05
C LYS A 124 15.22 1.38 -2.08
N GLU A 125 15.74 1.57 -3.28
CA GLU A 125 15.87 0.46 -4.22
C GLU A 125 16.83 -0.55 -3.60
N TYR A 126 16.32 -1.76 -3.36
CA TYR A 126 17.20 -2.91 -3.22
C TYR A 126 17.35 -3.47 -4.64
N PRO A 127 18.54 -3.40 -5.27
CA PRO A 127 18.76 -4.00 -6.58
C PRO A 127 18.39 -5.47 -6.52
N LEU A 128 17.70 -5.98 -7.53
CA LEU A 128 17.35 -7.41 -7.64
C LEU A 128 18.58 -8.30 -7.52
N GLU A 129 19.74 -7.82 -7.99
CA GLU A 129 21.05 -8.46 -7.85
C GLU A 129 21.44 -8.68 -6.38
N THR A 130 21.17 -7.71 -5.51
CA THR A 130 21.47 -7.83 -4.06
C THR A 130 20.57 -8.86 -3.38
N MET A 131 19.32 -9.00 -3.82
CA MET A 131 18.42 -10.05 -3.31
C MET A 131 18.84 -11.43 -3.81
N GLN A 132 19.26 -11.55 -5.06
CA GLN A 132 19.78 -12.81 -5.61
C GLN A 132 21.08 -13.25 -4.90
N GLU A 133 22.01 -12.31 -4.69
CA GLU A 133 23.24 -12.59 -3.92
C GLU A 133 22.97 -12.96 -2.45
N GLN A 134 21.94 -12.38 -1.82
CA GLN A 134 21.54 -12.76 -0.47
C GLN A 134 20.94 -14.15 -0.44
N VAL A 135 20.03 -14.47 -1.37
CA VAL A 135 19.44 -15.80 -1.50
C VAL A 135 20.51 -16.86 -1.81
N GLU A 136 21.45 -16.57 -2.71
CA GLU A 136 22.57 -17.48 -3.00
C GLU A 136 23.50 -17.68 -1.78
N LYS A 137 23.74 -16.64 -0.99
CA LYS A 137 24.49 -16.75 0.26
C LYS A 137 23.74 -17.54 1.32
N GLU A 138 22.44 -17.39 1.44
CA GLU A 138 21.63 -18.17 2.37
C GLU A 138 21.56 -19.64 1.96
N ILE A 139 21.44 -19.93 0.67
CA ILE A 139 21.50 -21.29 0.11
C ILE A 139 22.89 -21.89 0.35
N SER A 140 23.97 -21.14 0.10
CA SER A 140 25.35 -21.60 0.27
C SER A 140 25.74 -21.80 1.75
N ASN A 141 25.11 -21.06 2.66
CA ASN A 141 25.31 -21.18 4.11
C ASN A 141 24.48 -22.30 4.76
N GLY A 142 23.80 -23.13 3.97
CA GLY A 142 23.19 -24.36 4.45
C GLY A 142 21.87 -24.17 5.20
N ALA A 143 21.13 -23.08 4.92
CA ALA A 143 19.80 -22.86 5.50
C ALA A 143 18.77 -23.98 5.18
N ASN A 144 19.15 -24.95 4.34
CA ASN A 144 18.35 -26.11 3.96
C ASN A 144 19.11 -27.46 4.07
N SER A 145 20.15 -27.55 4.89
CA SER A 145 20.97 -28.76 5.04
C SER A 145 20.58 -29.64 6.24
N GLU A 146 19.40 -29.46 6.80
CA GLU A 146 18.86 -30.48 7.69
C GLU A 146 18.33 -31.63 6.85
N ASP A 147 19.03 -32.77 6.90
CA ASP A 147 18.63 -34.02 6.27
C ASP A 147 17.27 -34.47 6.79
N PHE A 148 16.28 -34.48 5.90
CA PHE A 148 14.93 -34.97 6.18
C PHE A 148 14.88 -36.48 6.46
N GLU A 149 16.00 -37.21 6.31
CA GLU A 149 16.06 -38.65 6.51
C GLU A 149 16.10 -39.08 7.98
N SER A 150 16.33 -38.19 8.95
CA SER A 150 16.39 -38.57 10.37
C SER A 150 15.03 -38.54 11.11
N ALA A 151 13.95 -38.20 10.48
CA ALA A 151 12.62 -38.08 11.09
C ALA A 151 11.63 -39.20 10.69
N ALA A 152 12.07 -40.24 9.99
CA ALA A 152 11.25 -41.42 9.74
C ALA A 152 11.28 -42.31 10.97
N VAL A 153 10.43 -42.04 11.96
CA VAL A 153 10.11 -42.98 13.02
C VAL A 153 9.26 -44.08 12.40
N GLU A 154 9.81 -45.27 12.27
CA GLU A 154 9.07 -46.48 11.89
C GLU A 154 7.91 -46.70 12.89
N PRO A 155 6.67 -46.94 12.44
CA PRO A 155 5.58 -47.27 13.35
C PRO A 155 5.81 -48.69 13.91
N GLU A 156 6.05 -48.80 15.23
CA GLU A 156 5.99 -50.06 15.93
C GLU A 156 4.56 -50.63 15.80
N PHE A 157 4.46 -51.71 15.04
CA PHE A 157 3.26 -52.56 15.04
C PHE A 157 3.23 -53.29 16.38
N MET A 158 2.30 -52.95 17.26
CA MET A 158 1.92 -53.78 18.37
C MET A 158 1.21 -54.98 17.81
N GLU A 159 1.87 -56.16 17.91
CA GLU A 159 1.20 -57.46 17.74
C GLU A 159 0.34 -57.68 18.98
N ASP A 160 -0.97 -57.78 18.77
CA ASP A 160 -1.92 -58.27 19.77
C ASP A 160 -1.69 -59.75 19.91
N GLU A 161 -1.17 -60.18 21.07
CA GLU A 161 -1.24 -61.60 21.51
C GLU A 161 -2.61 -61.91 22.08
N GLU A 162 -3.16 -63.09 21.69
CA GLU A 162 -4.42 -63.71 22.09
C GLU A 162 -4.56 -63.98 23.60
#